data_884607c2206106db41816fe4507dc975
#
_entry.id   884607c2206106db41816fe4507dc975
#
_cell.length_a   1.000
_cell.length_b   1.000
_cell.length_c   1.000
_cell.angle_alpha   90.00
_cell.angle_beta   90.00
_cell.angle_gamma   90.00
#
_symmetry.space_group_name_H-M   'P 1'
#
loop_
_entity.id
_entity.type
_entity.pdbx_description
1 polymer ?
#
loop_
_entity_poly.entity_id
_entity_poly.type
_entity_poly.pdbx_seq_one_letter_code
_entity_poly.pdbx_strand_id
1 'polypeptide(L)'
;MILFMLLCGRAVPLCLLSCLLLSAGCGGSIEADYSKLDLVDVSGTVTLDGQPLSGATVVFEAPDRTFSSGITDASGHYSLMFNTEKSGCLTGQKTVRIRFVTDSETPEGEAETEGTQESPATSGQKIPEQYNSKSTLTATVNADQTSFNFDLKSKP
;
A
#
# COMPACT_ATOMS: atom_id res chain seq x y z
N MET A 1 69.00 -9.83 -29.26
CA MET A 1 68.04 -9.21 -28.29
C MET A 1 66.75 -8.85 -29.01
N ILE A 2 66.18 -9.73 -29.84
CA ILE A 2 64.92 -9.47 -30.62
C ILE A 2 64.04 -10.76 -30.66
N LEU A 3 64.18 -11.68 -29.72
CA LEU A 3 63.42 -12.93 -29.77
C LEU A 3 62.46 -13.13 -28.57
N PHE A 4 62.17 -12.06 -27.80
CA PHE A 4 61.33 -12.22 -26.60
C PHE A 4 59.97 -11.45 -26.66
N MET A 5 59.58 -10.91 -27.82
CA MET A 5 58.42 -10.04 -27.97
C MET A 5 57.26 -10.65 -28.78
N LEU A 6 57.29 -11.93 -29.05
CA LEU A 6 56.27 -12.59 -29.91
C LEU A 6 55.37 -13.61 -29.19
N LEU A 7 55.46 -13.75 -27.85
CA LEU A 7 54.69 -14.74 -27.09
C LEU A 7 53.57 -14.13 -26.21
N CYS A 8 53.41 -12.82 -26.18
CA CYS A 8 52.39 -12.18 -25.28
C CYS A 8 51.07 -11.80 -25.98
N GLY A 9 50.93 -12.10 -27.27
CA GLY A 9 49.80 -11.63 -28.07
C GLY A 9 48.59 -12.57 -28.22
N ARG A 10 48.60 -13.77 -27.59
CA ARG A 10 47.54 -14.78 -27.90
C ARG A 10 46.65 -15.17 -26.71
N ALA A 11 46.86 -14.62 -25.52
CA ALA A 11 46.07 -15.03 -24.32
C ALA A 11 44.91 -14.09 -23.97
N VAL A 12 44.80 -12.92 -24.61
CA VAL A 12 43.81 -11.89 -24.25
C VAL A 12 42.38 -12.15 -24.83
N PRO A 13 42.18 -12.81 -26.00
CA PRO A 13 40.84 -12.95 -26.53
C PRO A 13 40.00 -14.07 -25.84
N LEU A 14 40.63 -15.00 -25.10
CA LEU A 14 39.89 -16.12 -24.48
C LEU A 14 39.23 -15.72 -23.16
N CYS A 15 39.75 -14.68 -22.47
CA CYS A 15 39.15 -14.20 -21.22
C CYS A 15 37.95 -13.27 -21.44
N LEU A 16 37.88 -12.55 -22.55
CA LEU A 16 36.76 -11.67 -22.92
C LEU A 16 35.53 -12.44 -23.39
N LEU A 17 35.70 -13.64 -23.92
CA LEU A 17 34.57 -14.47 -24.38
C LEU A 17 33.89 -15.20 -23.21
N SER A 18 34.60 -15.39 -22.09
CA SER A 18 34.03 -16.06 -20.89
C SER A 18 33.17 -15.15 -20.03
N CYS A 19 33.29 -13.82 -20.16
CA CYS A 19 32.52 -12.86 -19.35
C CYS A 19 31.13 -12.54 -19.93
N LEU A 20 30.83 -12.95 -21.16
CA LEU A 20 29.59 -12.62 -21.86
C LEU A 20 28.44 -13.62 -21.63
N LEU A 21 28.70 -14.74 -20.92
CA LEU A 21 27.72 -15.81 -20.71
C LEU A 21 27.03 -15.81 -19.34
N LEU A 22 27.32 -14.82 -18.47
CA LEU A 22 26.75 -14.74 -17.11
C LEU A 22 25.59 -13.72 -16.93
N SER A 23 25.12 -13.12 -18.01
CA SER A 23 24.00 -12.14 -17.93
C SER A 23 22.62 -12.71 -18.29
N ALA A 24 22.43 -14.02 -18.28
CA ALA A 24 21.08 -14.62 -18.30
C ALA A 24 20.52 -14.69 -16.86
N GLY A 25 20.42 -13.54 -16.19
CA GLY A 25 19.62 -13.37 -15.00
C GLY A 25 18.15 -13.41 -15.41
N CYS A 26 17.49 -14.57 -15.30
CA CYS A 26 16.06 -14.72 -15.39
C CYS A 26 15.41 -13.93 -14.22
N GLY A 27 15.14 -12.67 -14.42
CA GLY A 27 14.19 -11.89 -13.60
C GLY A 27 12.78 -12.32 -13.95
N GLY A 28 12.36 -13.52 -13.59
CA GLY A 28 10.96 -13.90 -13.59
C GLY A 28 10.28 -13.13 -12.44
N SER A 29 9.55 -12.07 -12.74
CA SER A 29 8.58 -11.51 -11.81
C SER A 29 7.56 -12.62 -11.53
N ILE A 30 7.49 -13.05 -10.26
CA ILE A 30 6.39 -13.92 -9.81
C ILE A 30 5.18 -13.00 -9.75
N GLU A 31 4.42 -12.95 -10.84
CA GLU A 31 3.15 -12.22 -10.87
C GLU A 31 2.15 -13.05 -10.06
N ALA A 32 1.68 -12.48 -8.94
CA ALA A 32 0.68 -13.14 -8.12
C ALA A 32 -0.64 -13.24 -8.89
N ASP A 33 -1.20 -14.43 -9.01
CA ASP A 33 -2.49 -14.65 -9.67
C ASP A 33 -3.65 -14.30 -8.72
N TYR A 34 -4.19 -13.09 -8.88
CA TYR A 34 -5.35 -12.60 -8.13
C TYR A 34 -6.70 -12.96 -8.79
N SER A 35 -6.72 -13.69 -9.91
CA SER A 35 -7.96 -14.02 -10.65
C SER A 35 -8.92 -14.90 -9.87
N LYS A 36 -8.41 -15.60 -8.84
CA LYS A 36 -9.20 -16.47 -7.95
C LYS A 36 -9.75 -15.76 -6.72
N LEU A 37 -9.38 -14.50 -6.52
CA LEU A 37 -9.92 -13.71 -5.41
C LEU A 37 -11.22 -13.04 -5.83
N ASP A 38 -12.24 -13.18 -5.00
CA ASP A 38 -13.54 -12.53 -5.17
C ASP A 38 -13.43 -11.07 -4.70
N LEU A 39 -12.73 -10.26 -5.50
CA LEU A 39 -12.53 -8.83 -5.25
C LEU A 39 -13.64 -8.04 -5.92
N VAL A 40 -14.25 -7.13 -5.18
CA VAL A 40 -15.22 -6.15 -5.68
C VAL A 40 -14.70 -4.74 -5.42
N ASP A 41 -14.94 -3.84 -6.36
CA ASP A 41 -14.55 -2.44 -6.21
C ASP A 41 -15.44 -1.78 -5.16
N VAL A 42 -14.82 -1.32 -4.07
CA VAL A 42 -15.51 -0.68 -2.95
C VAL A 42 -15.08 0.77 -2.84
N SER A 43 -16.06 1.66 -2.70
CA SER A 43 -15.83 3.10 -2.54
C SER A 43 -16.84 3.70 -1.57
N GLY A 44 -16.67 4.98 -1.25
CA GLY A 44 -17.60 5.71 -0.41
C GLY A 44 -17.07 7.07 0.01
N THR A 45 -17.76 7.67 0.97
CA THR A 45 -17.37 8.96 1.54
C THR A 45 -17.28 8.88 3.05
N VAL A 46 -16.37 9.67 3.61
CA VAL A 46 -16.23 9.85 5.06
C VAL A 46 -16.42 11.31 5.40
N THR A 47 -17.30 11.58 6.35
CA THR A 47 -17.49 12.91 6.94
C THR A 47 -17.21 12.86 8.44
N LEU A 48 -16.77 13.99 9.01
CA LEU A 48 -16.66 14.21 10.44
C LEU A 48 -17.47 15.46 10.80
N ASP A 49 -18.47 15.30 11.64
CA ASP A 49 -19.42 16.38 12.02
C ASP A 49 -20.09 17.05 10.80
N GLY A 50 -20.31 16.25 9.73
CA GLY A 50 -20.93 16.71 8.48
C GLY A 50 -19.98 17.41 7.51
N GLN A 51 -18.68 17.48 7.82
CA GLN A 51 -17.66 18.02 6.91
C GLN A 51 -16.87 16.85 6.27
N PRO A 52 -16.50 16.95 4.99
CA PRO A 52 -15.64 15.95 4.37
C PRO A 52 -14.35 15.74 5.15
N LEU A 53 -13.99 14.48 5.40
CA LEU A 53 -12.76 14.12 6.09
C LEU A 53 -11.69 13.75 5.09
N SER A 54 -10.74 14.66 4.84
CA SER A 54 -9.64 14.47 3.90
C SER A 54 -8.40 13.83 4.56
N GLY A 55 -7.68 12.99 3.83
CA GLY A 55 -6.40 12.41 4.28
C GLY A 55 -6.55 11.30 5.34
N ALA A 56 -7.76 10.84 5.59
CA ALA A 56 -8.00 9.73 6.50
C ALA A 56 -7.82 8.38 5.77
N THR A 57 -7.18 7.43 6.41
CA THR A 57 -7.09 6.06 5.94
C THR A 57 -8.29 5.26 6.42
N VAL A 58 -9.01 4.68 5.47
CA VAL A 58 -10.14 3.78 5.69
C VAL A 58 -9.64 2.36 5.48
N VAL A 59 -9.79 1.49 6.47
CA VAL A 59 -9.34 0.09 6.44
C VAL A 59 -10.54 -0.83 6.64
N PHE A 60 -10.73 -1.78 5.74
CA PHE A 60 -11.71 -2.86 5.83
C PHE A 60 -10.97 -4.14 6.16
N GLU A 61 -11.05 -4.59 7.40
CA GLU A 61 -10.34 -5.75 7.94
C GLU A 61 -11.27 -6.94 8.08
N ALA A 62 -10.90 -8.09 7.50
CA ALA A 62 -11.63 -9.35 7.66
C ALA A 62 -11.21 -10.07 8.96
N PRO A 63 -11.99 -11.06 9.43
CA PRO A 63 -11.65 -11.84 10.62
C PRO A 63 -10.32 -12.59 10.54
N ASP A 64 -9.88 -12.95 9.34
CA ASP A 64 -8.59 -13.59 9.07
C ASP A 64 -7.41 -12.60 8.98
N ARG A 65 -7.67 -11.30 9.27
CA ARG A 65 -6.74 -10.18 9.19
C ARG A 65 -6.32 -9.75 7.79
N THR A 66 -6.89 -10.31 6.74
CA THR A 66 -6.75 -9.69 5.42
C THR A 66 -7.48 -8.36 5.41
N PHE A 67 -6.92 -7.38 4.73
CA PHE A 67 -7.51 -6.05 4.69
C PHE A 67 -7.37 -5.40 3.33
N SER A 68 -8.26 -4.46 3.06
CA SER A 68 -8.14 -3.50 1.98
C SER A 68 -8.20 -2.10 2.56
N SER A 69 -7.52 -1.15 1.98
CA SER A 69 -7.47 0.22 2.49
C SER A 69 -7.53 1.26 1.38
N GLY A 70 -7.96 2.45 1.73
CA GLY A 70 -7.97 3.61 0.86
C GLY A 70 -7.78 4.88 1.65
N ILE A 71 -7.34 5.95 0.99
CA ILE A 71 -7.16 7.26 1.61
C ILE A 71 -8.25 8.19 1.07
N THR A 72 -8.87 8.96 1.94
CA THR A 72 -9.89 9.93 1.55
C THR A 72 -9.26 11.13 0.86
N ASP A 73 -9.88 11.58 -0.23
CA ASP A 73 -9.52 12.79 -0.94
C ASP A 73 -10.08 14.07 -0.27
N ALA A 74 -9.90 15.23 -0.90
CA ALA A 74 -10.37 16.52 -0.40
C ALA A 74 -11.91 16.58 -0.23
N SER A 75 -12.66 15.74 -0.94
CA SER A 75 -14.12 15.62 -0.82
C SER A 75 -14.57 14.56 0.19
N GLY A 76 -13.61 13.91 0.86
CA GLY A 76 -13.85 12.79 1.77
C GLY A 76 -14.14 11.46 1.04
N HIS A 77 -14.01 11.42 -0.29
CA HIS A 77 -14.23 10.20 -1.05
C HIS A 77 -13.01 9.28 -0.98
N TYR A 78 -13.25 7.96 -0.90
CA TYR A 78 -12.21 6.92 -0.92
C TYR A 78 -12.60 5.78 -1.87
N SER A 79 -11.57 5.09 -2.35
CA SER A 79 -11.67 3.80 -3.03
C SER A 79 -10.70 2.82 -2.39
N LEU A 80 -11.13 1.58 -2.20
CA LEU A 80 -10.30 0.57 -1.56
C LEU A 80 -9.35 -0.10 -2.55
N MET A 81 -8.13 -0.30 -2.08
CA MET A 81 -7.10 -1.11 -2.72
C MET A 81 -6.87 -2.35 -1.87
N PHE A 82 -6.84 -3.52 -2.50
CA PHE A 82 -6.46 -4.77 -1.85
C PHE A 82 -4.96 -4.81 -1.57
N ASN A 83 -4.17 -4.29 -2.52
CA ASN A 83 -2.73 -4.08 -2.37
C ASN A 83 -2.28 -2.95 -3.32
N THR A 84 -0.97 -2.77 -3.50
CA THR A 84 -0.41 -1.72 -4.37
C THR A 84 -0.72 -1.91 -5.87
N GLU A 85 -1.17 -3.10 -6.30
CA GLU A 85 -1.40 -3.46 -7.70
C GLU A 85 -2.87 -3.70 -8.03
N LYS A 86 -3.67 -4.10 -7.04
CA LYS A 86 -5.08 -4.49 -7.24
C LYS A 86 -6.03 -3.62 -6.44
N SER A 87 -7.01 -3.06 -7.14
CA SER A 87 -8.16 -2.40 -6.53
C SER A 87 -9.14 -3.42 -5.95
N GLY A 88 -9.97 -2.96 -5.02
CA GLY A 88 -11.08 -3.71 -4.48
C GLY A 88 -10.89 -4.24 -3.07
N CYS A 89 -11.90 -4.96 -2.62
CA CYS A 89 -11.97 -5.62 -1.32
C CYS A 89 -12.57 -7.02 -1.49
N LEU A 90 -12.08 -7.98 -0.72
CA LEU A 90 -12.68 -9.31 -0.65
C LEU A 90 -14.09 -9.22 -0.09
N THR A 91 -15.01 -10.02 -0.65
CA THR A 91 -16.38 -10.13 -0.15
C THR A 91 -16.41 -10.63 1.31
N GLY A 92 -17.56 -10.43 1.98
CA GLY A 92 -17.78 -10.86 3.36
C GLY A 92 -17.81 -9.74 4.38
N GLN A 93 -17.96 -10.13 5.65
CA GLN A 93 -18.02 -9.18 6.77
C GLN A 93 -16.65 -8.59 7.07
N LYS A 94 -16.62 -7.27 7.29
CA LYS A 94 -15.42 -6.49 7.60
C LYS A 94 -15.62 -5.64 8.85
N THR A 95 -14.57 -5.48 9.63
CA THR A 95 -14.46 -4.40 10.62
C THR A 95 -13.84 -3.20 9.92
N VAL A 96 -14.49 -2.04 10.04
CA VAL A 96 -14.01 -0.81 9.40
C VAL A 96 -13.30 0.05 10.42
N ARG A 97 -12.08 0.47 10.09
CA ARG A 97 -11.28 1.41 10.91
C ARG A 97 -10.96 2.64 10.09
N ILE A 98 -11.12 3.79 10.71
CA ILE A 98 -10.82 5.09 10.08
C ILE A 98 -9.86 5.84 10.98
N ARG A 99 -8.67 6.19 10.42
CA ARG A 99 -7.59 6.84 11.19
C ARG A 99 -6.77 7.76 10.29
N PHE A 100 -6.10 8.72 10.90
CA PHE A 100 -4.98 9.37 10.22
C PHE A 100 -3.72 8.49 10.42
N VAL A 101 -2.95 8.28 9.37
CA VAL A 101 -1.60 7.75 9.50
C VAL A 101 -0.73 8.91 9.96
N THR A 102 -0.29 8.89 11.20
CA THR A 102 0.80 9.74 11.67
C THR A 102 2.07 8.94 11.54
N ASP A 103 3.13 9.52 11.01
CA ASP A 103 4.44 8.89 10.81
C ASP A 103 5.11 8.40 12.12
N SER A 104 4.38 8.41 13.25
CA SER A 104 4.83 8.02 14.58
C SER A 104 4.70 6.52 14.89
N GLU A 105 4.18 5.69 13.97
CA GLU A 105 4.14 4.23 14.16
C GLU A 105 5.23 3.51 13.34
N THR A 106 6.47 4.04 13.39
CA THR A 106 7.65 3.25 13.02
C THR A 106 7.96 2.35 14.22
N PRO A 107 8.06 1.01 14.08
CA PRO A 107 8.61 0.17 15.12
C PRO A 107 10.05 0.67 15.38
N GLU A 108 10.38 0.86 16.67
CA GLU A 108 11.67 1.34 17.12
C GLU A 108 12.81 0.52 16.51
N GLY A 109 13.58 1.13 15.65
CA GLY A 109 14.73 0.52 14.99
C GLY A 109 15.31 1.40 13.89
N GLU A 110 16.11 2.40 14.30
CA GLU A 110 17.24 3.02 13.59
C GLU A 110 17.03 3.84 12.32
N ALA A 111 17.66 5.02 12.42
CA ALA A 111 18.23 5.91 11.41
C ALA A 111 17.37 7.09 10.95
N GLU A 112 17.72 8.21 11.52
CA GLU A 112 17.43 9.57 11.05
C GLU A 112 17.85 9.74 9.60
N THR A 113 16.90 10.06 8.73
CA THR A 113 17.20 10.72 7.46
C THR A 113 16.20 11.85 7.30
N GLU A 114 16.68 13.07 7.46
CA GLU A 114 15.95 14.28 7.17
C GLU A 114 15.55 14.29 5.69
N GLY A 115 14.26 14.05 5.44
CA GLY A 115 13.62 14.24 4.15
C GLY A 115 12.25 14.84 4.39
N THR A 116 12.20 16.18 4.36
CA THR A 116 10.96 16.95 4.40
C THR A 116 10.06 16.55 3.23
N GLN A 117 9.15 15.60 3.44
CA GLN A 117 7.96 15.47 2.62
C GLN A 117 6.81 16.06 3.41
N GLU A 118 6.34 17.22 2.97
CA GLU A 118 5.10 17.83 3.46
C GLU A 118 3.96 16.84 3.21
N SER A 119 3.57 16.11 4.26
CA SER A 119 2.28 15.42 4.29
C SER A 119 1.18 16.45 4.13
N PRO A 120 0.17 16.22 3.27
CA PRO A 120 -0.95 17.14 3.10
C PRO A 120 -1.62 17.37 4.46
N ALA A 121 -1.71 18.64 4.85
CA ALA A 121 -2.15 19.17 6.11
C ALA A 121 -3.21 18.30 6.81
N THR A 122 -2.80 17.55 7.81
CA THR A 122 -3.68 17.03 8.85
C THR A 122 -4.21 18.24 9.59
N SER A 123 -5.33 18.79 9.11
CA SER A 123 -6.08 19.79 9.85
C SER A 123 -6.37 19.18 11.20
N GLY A 124 -5.94 19.75 12.31
CA GLY A 124 -5.99 19.24 13.69
C GLY A 124 -7.26 18.49 14.16
N GLN A 125 -7.94 17.82 13.27
CA GLN A 125 -9.11 16.98 13.46
C GLN A 125 -8.66 15.64 14.05
N LYS A 126 -9.14 15.33 15.24
CA LYS A 126 -8.91 14.04 15.89
C LYS A 126 -10.08 13.11 15.63
N ILE A 127 -9.80 11.95 15.02
CA ILE A 127 -10.80 10.89 14.88
C ILE A 127 -10.90 10.14 16.21
N PRO A 128 -12.11 10.03 16.81
CA PRO A 128 -12.31 9.31 18.06
C PRO A 128 -11.93 7.83 17.98
N GLU A 129 -11.43 7.26 19.07
CA GLU A 129 -10.98 5.86 19.15
C GLU A 129 -12.06 4.84 18.77
N GLN A 130 -13.33 5.18 18.95
CA GLN A 130 -14.48 4.35 18.56
C GLN A 130 -14.59 4.10 17.06
N TYR A 131 -13.84 4.83 16.22
CA TYR A 131 -13.76 4.62 14.77
C TYR A 131 -12.39 4.09 14.34
N ASN A 132 -11.46 3.96 15.26
CA ASN A 132 -10.08 3.57 15.05
C ASN A 132 -9.73 2.29 15.84
N SER A 133 -8.94 2.40 16.91
CA SER A 133 -8.43 1.25 17.71
C SER A 133 -9.56 0.44 18.35
N LYS A 134 -10.66 1.10 18.73
CA LYS A 134 -11.85 0.48 19.35
C LYS A 134 -13.04 0.46 18.40
N SER A 135 -12.79 0.35 17.09
CA SER A 135 -13.87 0.41 16.11
C SER A 135 -14.86 -0.75 16.27
N THR A 136 -16.12 -0.40 16.27
CA THR A 136 -17.28 -1.31 16.17
C THR A 136 -18.01 -1.17 14.84
N LEU A 137 -17.47 -0.35 13.91
CA LEU A 137 -18.03 -0.21 12.58
C LEU A 137 -17.87 -1.52 11.81
N THR A 138 -18.95 -1.99 11.23
CA THR A 138 -18.96 -3.19 10.38
C THR A 138 -19.53 -2.87 9.02
N ALA A 139 -19.04 -3.57 8.00
CA ALA A 139 -19.56 -3.52 6.65
C ALA A 139 -19.62 -4.95 6.09
N THR A 140 -20.67 -5.28 5.36
CA THR A 140 -20.74 -6.55 4.63
C THR A 140 -20.58 -6.24 3.15
N VAL A 141 -19.43 -6.61 2.61
CA VAL A 141 -19.08 -6.40 1.21
C VAL A 141 -19.60 -7.56 0.38
N ASN A 142 -20.33 -7.26 -0.68
CA ASN A 142 -20.79 -8.23 -1.69
C ASN A 142 -20.97 -7.50 -3.04
N ALA A 143 -21.27 -8.24 -4.10
CA ALA A 143 -21.41 -7.69 -5.44
C ALA A 143 -22.48 -6.60 -5.58
N ASP A 144 -23.53 -6.66 -4.73
CA ASP A 144 -24.65 -5.72 -4.77
C ASP A 144 -24.44 -4.51 -3.87
N GLN A 145 -23.53 -4.63 -2.87
CA GLN A 145 -23.25 -3.57 -1.91
C GLN A 145 -21.74 -3.26 -1.88
N THR A 146 -21.38 -2.25 -2.61
CA THR A 146 -20.00 -1.81 -2.84
C THR A 146 -19.74 -0.36 -2.44
N SER A 147 -20.79 0.37 -2.02
CA SER A 147 -20.67 1.75 -1.58
C SER A 147 -20.98 1.87 -0.09
N PHE A 148 -20.04 2.43 0.67
CA PHE A 148 -20.14 2.60 2.13
C PHE A 148 -19.76 4.02 2.53
N ASN A 149 -20.74 4.75 3.10
CA ASN A 149 -20.53 6.10 3.59
C ASN A 149 -20.52 6.09 5.13
N PHE A 150 -19.60 6.86 5.71
CA PHE A 150 -19.42 6.95 7.15
C PHE A 150 -19.54 8.40 7.63
N ASP A 151 -20.54 8.65 8.46
CA ASP A 151 -20.74 9.95 9.13
C ASP A 151 -20.23 9.86 10.57
N LEU A 152 -19.00 10.32 10.79
CA LEU A 152 -18.35 10.29 12.09
C LEU A 152 -18.76 11.49 12.93
N LYS A 153 -18.69 11.34 14.25
CA LYS A 153 -18.90 12.40 15.21
C LYS A 153 -17.67 12.57 16.08
N SER A 154 -17.21 13.79 16.27
CA SER A 154 -16.06 14.12 17.11
C SER A 154 -16.35 13.89 18.60
N LYS A 155 -17.63 13.95 18.97
CA LYS A 155 -18.12 13.68 20.33
C LYS A 155 -19.20 12.59 20.28
N PRO A 156 -19.21 11.66 21.26
CA PRO A 156 -20.27 10.64 21.37
C PRO A 156 -21.61 11.28 21.75
#